data_41ba8db0b2e50511effc1a9ec27f1444
#
_entry.id   41ba8db0b2e50511effc1a9ec27f1444
#
_cell.length_a   1.000
_cell.length_b   1.000
_cell.length_c   1.000
_cell.angle_alpha   90.00
_cell.angle_beta   90.00
_cell.angle_gamma   90.00
#
_symmetry.space_group_name_H-M   'P 1'
#
loop_
_entity.id
_entity.type
_entity.pdbx_description
1 polymer ?
#
loop_
_entity_poly.entity_id
_entity_poly.type
_entity_poly.pdbx_seq_one_letter_code
_entity_poly.pdbx_strand_id
1 'polypeptide(L)'
;MIHGDGKKEFALGIDRVPVLVDSFGTLDEDRWWDAEKYEEGEIVQLSKEFVRGHYLSTGHHDELYKARNEGTDEPPIPALPQEIIDKTATLYADMYSRLTGKQF
;
A
#
# COMPACT_ATOMS: atom_id res chain seq x y z
N MET A 1 -8.28 13.34 3.11
CA MET A 1 -7.38 12.19 3.29
C MET A 1 -6.38 12.48 4.38
N ILE A 2 -5.91 11.42 5.05
CA ILE A 2 -4.93 11.50 6.14
C ILE A 2 -3.70 10.71 5.73
N HIS A 3 -2.52 11.30 5.86
CA HIS A 3 -1.24 10.59 5.75
C HIS A 3 -0.99 9.88 7.09
N GLY A 4 -1.21 8.58 7.13
CA GLY A 4 -1.15 7.78 8.36
C GLY A 4 0.29 7.56 8.83
N ASP A 5 1.10 6.94 7.98
CA ASP A 5 2.52 6.71 8.24
C ASP A 5 3.29 6.39 6.95
N GLY A 6 4.61 6.31 7.07
CA GLY A 6 5.50 5.88 6.02
C GLY A 6 6.87 5.51 6.61
N LYS A 7 7.44 4.40 6.16
CA LYS A 7 8.81 4.01 6.49
C LYS A 7 9.79 4.81 5.62
N LYS A 8 10.85 5.33 6.22
CA LYS A 8 11.89 6.07 5.51
C LYS A 8 13.26 5.43 5.77
N GLU A 9 14.05 5.32 4.74
CA GLU A 9 15.40 4.77 4.82
C GLU A 9 16.44 5.84 4.54
N PHE A 10 17.51 5.83 5.32
CA PHE A 10 18.60 6.79 5.23
C PHE A 10 19.93 6.07 5.08
N ALA A 11 20.81 6.62 4.28
CA ALA A 11 22.22 6.26 4.21
C ALA A 11 23.10 7.39 4.74
N LEU A 12 24.35 7.10 5.03
CA LEU A 12 25.35 8.12 5.32
C LEU A 12 26.09 8.50 4.03
N GLY A 13 26.06 9.76 3.70
CA GLY A 13 26.89 10.33 2.63
C GLY A 13 28.39 10.29 2.98
N ILE A 14 29.24 10.63 2.03
CA ILE A 14 30.72 10.67 2.19
C ILE A 14 31.10 11.64 3.33
N ASP A 15 30.38 12.73 3.48
CA ASP A 15 30.52 13.73 4.54
C ASP A 15 29.86 13.31 5.88
N ARG A 16 29.35 12.08 5.96
CA ARG A 16 28.61 11.53 7.09
C ARG A 16 27.28 12.25 7.41
N VAL A 17 26.76 13.00 6.47
CA VAL A 17 25.42 13.59 6.58
C VAL A 17 24.37 12.56 6.15
N PRO A 18 23.27 12.39 6.90
CA PRO A 18 22.17 11.51 6.51
C PRO A 18 21.54 11.95 5.18
N VAL A 19 21.40 11.00 4.26
CA VAL A 19 20.76 11.19 2.95
C VAL A 19 19.57 10.26 2.86
N LEU A 20 18.40 10.78 2.49
CA LEU A 20 17.24 9.98 2.22
C LEU A 20 17.47 9.14 0.96
N VAL A 21 17.33 7.82 1.07
CA VAL A 21 17.54 6.86 -0.04
C VAL A 21 16.26 6.14 -0.45
N ASP A 22 15.14 6.60 0.07
CA ASP A 22 13.83 6.03 -0.19
C ASP A 22 12.88 7.07 -0.76
N SER A 23 11.85 6.64 -1.47
CA SER A 23 10.76 7.50 -1.90
C SER A 23 9.70 7.67 -0.80
N PHE A 24 8.91 8.72 -0.88
CA PHE A 24 7.83 8.98 0.07
C PHE A 24 6.69 9.76 -0.55
N GLY A 25 5.54 9.76 0.11
CA GLY A 25 4.36 10.50 -0.32
C GLY A 25 3.56 9.82 -1.41
N THR A 26 3.92 8.58 -1.79
CA THR A 26 3.18 7.79 -2.77
C THR A 26 2.29 6.75 -2.09
N LEU A 27 1.34 6.20 -2.84
CA LEU A 27 0.46 5.15 -2.34
C LEU A 27 1.17 3.82 -2.10
N ASP A 28 2.33 3.62 -2.72
CA ASP A 28 3.13 2.40 -2.58
C ASP A 28 4.00 2.42 -1.32
N GLU A 29 4.50 3.60 -0.97
CA GLU A 29 5.44 3.75 0.15
C GLU A 29 4.73 4.03 1.47
N ASP A 30 3.70 4.87 1.42
CA ASP A 30 3.03 5.40 2.60
C ASP A 30 1.58 4.89 2.71
N ARG A 31 1.04 4.87 3.92
CA ARG A 31 -0.37 4.58 4.17
C ARG A 31 -1.17 5.87 4.20
N TRP A 32 -2.25 5.86 3.42
CA TRP A 32 -3.19 6.96 3.32
C TRP A 32 -4.57 6.48 3.72
N TRP A 33 -5.29 7.29 4.50
CA TRP A 33 -6.62 6.95 4.99
C TRP A 33 -7.66 7.95 4.49
N ASP A 34 -8.89 7.47 4.34
CA ASP A 34 -10.03 8.34 4.08
C ASP A 34 -10.32 9.18 5.33
N ALA A 35 -10.36 10.51 5.18
CA ALA A 35 -10.52 11.42 6.31
C ALA A 35 -11.95 11.39 6.86
N GLU A 36 -12.96 11.29 6.01
CA GLU A 36 -14.37 11.27 6.42
C GLU A 36 -14.65 9.98 7.20
N LYS A 37 -14.19 8.85 6.68
CA LYS A 37 -14.33 7.55 7.36
C LYS A 37 -13.57 7.50 8.67
N TYR A 38 -12.40 8.11 8.73
CA TYR A 38 -11.64 8.20 9.98
C TYR A 38 -12.37 8.99 11.07
N GLU A 39 -13.06 10.09 10.70
CA GLU A 39 -13.91 10.84 11.64
C GLU A 39 -15.12 10.02 12.13
N GLU A 40 -15.61 9.07 11.33
CA GLU A 40 -16.63 8.09 11.69
C GLU A 40 -16.09 6.93 12.56
N GLY A 41 -14.77 6.88 12.80
CA GLY A 41 -14.10 5.81 13.55
C GLY A 41 -13.69 4.60 12.69
N GLU A 42 -13.73 4.71 11.37
CA GLU A 42 -13.36 3.66 10.44
C GLU A 42 -12.01 3.97 9.75
N ILE A 43 -11.15 2.96 9.63
CA ILE A 43 -9.91 3.06 8.84
C ILE A 43 -10.14 2.46 7.46
N VAL A 44 -10.28 3.33 6.46
CA VAL A 44 -10.38 2.94 5.05
C VAL A 44 -9.08 3.28 4.34
N GLN A 45 -8.41 2.28 3.83
CA GLN A 45 -7.10 2.39 3.17
C GLN A 45 -7.22 2.93 1.76
N LEU A 46 -6.46 3.99 1.46
CA LEU A 46 -6.35 4.61 0.14
C LEU A 46 -4.96 4.38 -0.48
N SER A 47 -4.39 3.19 -0.28
CA SER A 47 -3.03 2.85 -0.70
C SER A 47 -2.96 1.39 -1.19
N LYS A 48 -1.75 0.89 -1.42
CA LYS A 48 -1.51 -0.54 -1.74
C LYS A 48 -2.15 -1.50 -0.73
N GLU A 49 -2.45 -1.04 0.47
CA GLU A 49 -3.14 -1.83 1.50
C GLU A 49 -4.55 -2.26 1.04
N PHE A 50 -5.16 -1.56 0.09
CA PHE A 50 -6.42 -1.97 -0.52
C PHE A 50 -6.29 -3.33 -1.23
N VAL A 51 -5.25 -3.52 -2.04
CA VAL A 51 -4.96 -4.81 -2.72
C VAL A 51 -4.53 -5.88 -1.71
N ARG A 52 -3.69 -5.50 -0.74
CA ARG A 52 -3.28 -6.42 0.33
C ARG A 52 -4.49 -6.94 1.11
N GLY A 53 -5.45 -6.07 1.43
CA GLY A 53 -6.69 -6.44 2.10
C GLY A 53 -7.50 -7.48 1.32
N HIS A 54 -7.51 -7.43 -0.01
CA HIS A 54 -8.13 -8.45 -0.83
C HIS A 54 -7.49 -9.83 -0.60
N TYR A 55 -6.16 -9.93 -0.71
CA TYR A 55 -5.46 -11.21 -0.51
C TYR A 55 -5.56 -11.72 0.93
N LEU A 56 -5.65 -10.84 1.91
CA LEU A 56 -5.96 -11.24 3.30
C LEU A 56 -7.37 -11.85 3.40
N SER A 57 -8.36 -11.23 2.78
CA SER A 57 -9.75 -11.70 2.82
C SER A 57 -9.99 -13.02 2.10
N THR A 58 -9.17 -13.36 1.09
CA THR A 58 -9.23 -14.62 0.36
C THR A 58 -8.49 -15.78 1.04
N GLY A 59 -7.74 -15.52 2.12
CA GLY A 59 -6.93 -16.52 2.82
C GLY A 59 -5.58 -16.82 2.17
N HIS A 60 -5.28 -16.26 0.99
CA HIS A 60 -4.00 -16.51 0.30
C HIS A 60 -2.78 -16.13 1.15
N HIS A 61 -2.87 -15.06 1.92
CA HIS A 61 -1.81 -14.65 2.84
C HIS A 61 -1.46 -15.75 3.84
N ASP A 62 -2.47 -16.36 4.45
CA ASP A 62 -2.28 -17.39 5.47
C ASP A 62 -1.69 -18.67 4.87
N GLU A 63 -2.13 -19.06 3.68
CA GLU A 63 -1.58 -20.19 2.93
C GLU A 63 -0.11 -19.96 2.57
N LEU A 64 0.24 -18.75 2.11
CA LEU A 64 1.61 -18.36 1.78
C LEU A 64 2.54 -18.45 3.00
N TYR A 65 2.14 -17.87 4.13
CA TYR A 65 2.95 -17.90 5.34
C TYR A 65 3.05 -19.29 5.95
N LYS A 66 1.99 -20.10 5.85
CA LYS A 66 2.04 -21.51 6.24
C LYS A 66 3.07 -22.27 5.42
N ALA A 67 3.05 -22.13 4.09
CA ALA A 67 4.03 -22.79 3.21
C ALA A 67 5.47 -22.36 3.54
N ARG A 68 5.71 -21.07 3.79
CA ARG A 68 7.03 -20.54 4.20
C ARG A 68 7.51 -21.15 5.52
N ASN A 69 6.65 -21.22 6.51
CA ASN A 69 7.00 -21.78 7.83
C ASN A 69 7.26 -23.30 7.77
N GLU A 70 6.56 -24.00 6.89
CA GLU A 70 6.71 -25.44 6.70
C GLU A 70 7.86 -25.80 5.71
N GLY A 71 8.42 -24.80 5.01
CA GLY A 71 9.46 -25.01 4.00
C GLY A 71 8.94 -25.75 2.76
N THR A 72 7.65 -25.64 2.46
CA THR A 72 7.01 -26.21 1.28
C THR A 72 6.92 -25.19 0.15
N ASP A 73 6.53 -25.64 -1.04
CA ASP A 73 6.34 -24.75 -2.19
C ASP A 73 5.26 -23.70 -1.90
N GLU A 74 5.59 -22.44 -2.18
CA GLU A 74 4.65 -21.34 -2.00
C GLU A 74 3.50 -21.43 -3.02
N PRO A 75 2.24 -21.21 -2.61
CA PRO A 75 1.13 -21.19 -3.53
C PRO A 75 1.29 -20.06 -4.55
N PRO A 76 0.89 -20.26 -5.84
CA PRO A 76 0.92 -19.20 -6.83
C PRO A 76 -0.01 -18.06 -6.41
N ILE A 77 0.40 -16.83 -6.72
CA ILE A 77 -0.44 -15.65 -6.44
C ILE A 77 -1.67 -15.71 -7.35
N PRO A 78 -2.89 -15.76 -6.78
CA PRO A 78 -4.11 -15.73 -7.60
C PRO A 78 -4.23 -14.42 -8.38
N ALA A 79 -4.77 -14.51 -9.60
CA ALA A 79 -5.08 -13.31 -10.36
C ALA A 79 -6.12 -12.45 -9.62
N LEU A 80 -5.94 -11.14 -9.65
CA LEU A 80 -6.92 -10.21 -9.11
C LEU A 80 -8.21 -10.25 -9.95
N PRO A 81 -9.39 -10.25 -9.32
CA PRO A 81 -10.65 -10.01 -10.01
C PRO A 81 -10.62 -8.66 -10.75
N GLN A 82 -11.24 -8.60 -11.94
CA GLN A 82 -11.28 -7.37 -12.73
C GLN A 82 -11.83 -6.16 -11.94
N GLU A 83 -12.84 -6.40 -11.12
CA GLU A 83 -13.40 -5.35 -10.24
C GLU A 83 -12.35 -4.75 -9.29
N ILE A 84 -11.47 -5.56 -8.72
CA ILE A 84 -10.40 -5.07 -7.83
C ILE A 84 -9.34 -4.31 -8.62
N ILE A 85 -9.01 -4.76 -9.84
CA ILE A 85 -8.09 -4.04 -10.73
C ILE A 85 -8.66 -2.65 -11.06
N ASP A 86 -9.91 -2.57 -11.47
CA ASP A 86 -10.56 -1.32 -11.87
C ASP A 86 -10.68 -0.34 -10.68
N LYS A 87 -11.05 -0.83 -9.51
CA LYS A 87 -11.10 -0.02 -8.28
C LYS A 87 -9.71 0.48 -7.89
N THR A 88 -8.68 -0.36 -8.01
CA THR A 88 -7.31 0.04 -7.71
C THR A 88 -6.83 1.12 -8.67
N ALA A 89 -7.04 0.95 -9.96
CA ALA A 89 -6.67 1.94 -10.98
C ALA A 89 -7.37 3.30 -10.72
N THR A 90 -8.67 3.27 -10.44
CA THR A 90 -9.44 4.47 -10.10
C THR A 90 -8.92 5.13 -8.83
N LEU A 91 -8.63 4.35 -7.78
CA LEU A 91 -8.07 4.85 -6.54
C LEU A 91 -6.75 5.59 -6.76
N TYR A 92 -5.83 5.00 -7.55
CA TYR A 92 -4.52 5.61 -7.82
C TYR A 92 -4.65 6.90 -8.64
N ALA A 93 -5.53 6.93 -9.66
CA ALA A 93 -5.78 8.13 -10.45
C ALA A 93 -6.40 9.26 -9.60
N ASP A 94 -7.37 8.93 -8.74
CA ASP A 94 -7.99 9.89 -7.82
C ASP A 94 -6.98 10.44 -6.81
N MET A 95 -6.18 9.57 -6.21
CA MET A 95 -5.15 9.98 -5.25
C MET A 95 -4.06 10.84 -5.91
N TYR A 96 -3.66 10.52 -7.14
CA TYR A 96 -2.74 11.38 -7.88
C TYR A 96 -3.32 12.79 -8.04
N SER A 97 -4.60 12.88 -8.42
CA SER A 97 -5.28 14.17 -8.58
C SER A 97 -5.38 14.94 -7.27
N ARG A 98 -5.72 14.27 -6.18
CA ARG A 98 -5.80 14.87 -4.83
C ARG A 98 -4.45 15.36 -4.31
N LEU A 99 -3.38 14.61 -4.53
CA LEU A 99 -2.04 14.94 -4.03
C LEU A 99 -1.36 16.04 -4.86
N THR A 100 -1.57 16.05 -6.16
CA THR A 100 -0.86 16.95 -7.07
C THR A 100 -1.67 18.16 -7.53
N GLY A 101 -2.99 18.11 -7.38
CA GLY A 101 -3.91 19.08 -7.98
C GLY A 101 -4.02 18.99 -9.51
N LYS A 102 -3.47 17.92 -10.11
CA LYS A 102 -3.48 17.69 -11.56
C LYS A 102 -4.43 16.55 -11.91
N GLN A 103 -5.05 16.64 -13.07
CA GLN A 103 -5.83 15.52 -13.60
C GLN A 103 -4.87 14.43 -14.13
N PHE A 104 -5.20 13.19 -13.79
CA PHE A 104 -4.49 12.02 -14.31
C PHE A 104 -4.94 11.69 -15.73
#